data_23243e74cb5826137b040aa05ad82865
#
_entry.id   23243e74cb5826137b040aa05ad82865
#
_cell.length_a   1.000
_cell.length_b   1.000
_cell.length_c   1.000
_cell.angle_alpha   90.00
_cell.angle_beta   90.00
_cell.angle_gamma   90.00
#
_symmetry.space_group_name_H-M   'P 1'
#
loop_
_entity.id
_entity.type
_entity.pdbx_description
1 polymer ?
#
loop_
_entity_poly.entity_id
_entity_poly.type
_entity_poly.pdbx_seq_one_letter_code
_entity_poly.pdbx_strand_id
1 'polypeptide(L)'
;MGFEHLNTIYYFILFFVALFAGFIDSIVGGGGLITLPALIACGIPAHLSLATNKLQSVFGSFTATLTYFKSTTLPHLAWGVFFTALGAAIGSYSVLFVKDEQLKLIILIFLTLTFLYTALRPNLGKHESEPKIKNIKIFHLICGLTLGFYDGFLGPGTGSFWIFACVMLLGFNMRKASINTKILNFTSNIIALAIFLWQYELLWAVGLLMGVGQVLGAYLGSKLVLKTNGKFIKTLFLIVVGATIIKVAWDYFSXN
;
A
#
# COMPACT_ATOMS: atom_id res chain seq x y z
N MET A 1 22.49 10.90 16.51
CA MET A 1 21.59 11.69 17.35
C MET A 1 20.30 10.89 17.52
N GLY A 2 20.02 10.46 18.76
CA GLY A 2 18.93 9.54 19.01
C GLY A 2 17.55 10.21 18.94
N PHE A 3 16.70 9.69 18.08
CA PHE A 3 15.26 10.00 18.10
C PHE A 3 14.57 9.31 19.29
N GLU A 4 15.35 9.04 20.38
CA GLU A 4 14.88 8.34 21.57
C GLU A 4 13.91 9.20 22.43
N HIS A 5 13.73 10.48 22.08
CA HIS A 5 12.91 11.42 22.86
C HIS A 5 11.79 12.06 22.05
N LEU A 6 11.15 11.30 21.16
CA LEU A 6 9.86 11.75 20.65
C LEU A 6 8.92 11.98 21.84
N ASN A 7 8.32 13.16 21.89
CA ASN A 7 7.33 13.47 22.94
C ASN A 7 6.27 12.36 22.97
N THR A 8 5.90 11.94 24.15
CA THR A 8 4.90 10.88 24.39
C THR A 8 3.63 11.08 23.55
N ILE A 9 3.23 12.34 23.31
CA ILE A 9 2.04 12.65 22.52
C ILE A 9 2.16 12.14 21.07
N TYR A 10 3.38 12.14 20.47
CA TYR A 10 3.58 11.63 19.11
C TYR A 10 3.37 10.12 19.03
N TYR A 11 3.71 9.38 20.08
CA TYR A 11 3.45 7.95 20.14
C TYR A 11 1.94 7.66 20.09
N PHE A 12 1.13 8.43 20.83
CA PHE A 12 -0.32 8.28 20.78
C PHE A 12 -0.87 8.63 19.40
N ILE A 13 -0.44 9.76 18.83
CA ILE A 13 -0.89 10.19 17.50
C ILE A 13 -0.55 9.11 16.45
N LEU A 14 0.71 8.65 16.43
CA LEU A 14 1.17 7.66 15.45
C LEU A 14 0.46 6.32 15.60
N PHE A 15 0.11 5.91 16.83
CA PHE A 15 -0.68 4.69 17.06
C PHE A 15 -2.06 4.82 16.38
N PHE A 16 -2.80 5.91 16.62
CA PHE A 16 -4.13 6.08 16.03
C PHE A 16 -4.07 6.31 14.52
N VAL A 17 -3.05 7.00 14.04
CA VAL A 17 -2.78 7.14 12.60
C VAL A 17 -2.57 5.76 11.98
N ALA A 18 -1.77 4.90 12.60
CA ALA A 18 -1.49 3.56 12.11
C ALA A 18 -2.74 2.66 12.17
N LEU A 19 -3.55 2.79 13.22
CA LEU A 19 -4.82 2.07 13.33
C LEU A 19 -5.75 2.44 12.18
N PHE A 20 -5.93 3.74 11.94
CA PHE A 20 -6.76 4.22 10.83
C PHE A 20 -6.17 3.81 9.47
N ALA A 21 -4.85 3.95 9.31
CA ALA A 21 -4.16 3.56 8.09
C ALA A 21 -4.29 2.06 7.80
N GLY A 22 -4.16 1.22 8.82
CA GLY A 22 -4.33 -0.24 8.68
C GLY A 22 -5.76 -0.61 8.27
N PHE A 23 -6.74 0.08 8.86
CA PHE A 23 -8.15 -0.09 8.49
C PHE A 23 -8.35 0.22 7.00
N ILE A 24 -7.89 1.39 6.56
CA ILE A 24 -8.01 1.84 5.16
C ILE A 24 -7.21 0.89 4.24
N ASP A 25 -5.96 0.57 4.62
CA ASP A 25 -5.08 -0.25 3.79
C ASP A 25 -5.67 -1.63 3.52
N SER A 26 -6.25 -2.25 4.54
CA SER A 26 -6.83 -3.58 4.39
C SER A 26 -8.02 -3.60 3.43
N ILE A 27 -8.72 -2.46 3.28
CA ILE A 27 -9.91 -2.34 2.41
C ILE A 27 -9.52 -1.95 0.99
N VAL A 28 -8.79 -0.84 0.84
CA VAL A 28 -8.55 -0.22 -0.47
C VAL A 28 -7.06 -0.03 -0.80
N GLY A 29 -6.16 -0.39 0.12
CA GLY A 29 -4.75 -0.08 -0.03
C GLY A 29 -4.44 1.36 0.35
N GLY A 30 -3.19 1.72 0.37
CA GLY A 30 -2.79 3.11 0.57
C GLY A 30 -2.51 3.52 2.01
N GLY A 31 -2.39 2.57 2.95
CA GLY A 31 -2.04 2.90 4.33
C GLY A 31 -0.77 3.75 4.44
N GLY A 32 0.23 3.44 3.63
CA GLY A 32 1.48 4.21 3.58
C GLY A 32 1.30 5.67 3.17
N LEU A 33 0.24 6.00 2.43
CA LEU A 33 -0.08 7.39 2.07
C LEU A 33 -0.53 8.21 3.28
N ILE A 34 -0.93 7.55 4.34
CA ILE A 34 -1.35 8.16 5.60
C ILE A 34 -0.18 8.18 6.60
N THR A 35 0.48 7.02 6.75
CA THR A 35 1.49 6.83 7.79
C THR A 35 2.83 7.50 7.45
N LEU A 36 3.27 7.47 6.19
CA LEU A 36 4.56 8.06 5.82
C LEU A 36 4.57 9.59 6.02
N PRO A 37 3.56 10.35 5.54
CA PRO A 37 3.51 11.77 5.86
C PRO A 37 3.39 12.06 7.36
N ALA A 38 2.69 11.23 8.11
CA ALA A 38 2.56 11.42 9.56
C ALA A 38 3.91 11.27 10.27
N LEU A 39 4.71 10.26 9.87
CA LEU A 39 6.07 10.09 10.40
C LEU A 39 6.94 11.31 10.09
N ILE A 40 6.91 11.79 8.83
CA ILE A 40 7.68 12.96 8.40
C ILE A 40 7.20 14.22 9.17
N ALA A 41 5.89 14.39 9.39
CA ALA A 41 5.34 15.51 10.14
C ALA A 41 5.77 15.50 11.61
N CYS A 42 6.13 14.34 12.15
CA CYS A 42 6.74 14.22 13.49
C CYS A 42 8.24 14.57 13.51
N GLY A 43 8.78 15.04 12.38
CA GLY A 43 10.20 15.43 12.26
C GLY A 43 11.15 14.27 11.98
N ILE A 44 10.62 13.09 11.67
CA ILE A 44 11.45 11.91 11.37
C ILE A 44 11.98 12.05 9.93
N PRO A 45 13.32 11.92 9.72
CA PRO A 45 13.88 11.99 8.37
C PRO A 45 13.23 11.02 7.40
N ALA A 46 13.16 11.40 6.12
CA ALA A 46 12.41 10.65 5.10
C ALA A 46 12.84 9.18 4.98
N HIS A 47 14.16 8.91 4.96
CA HIS A 47 14.66 7.53 4.86
C HIS A 47 14.31 6.67 6.09
N LEU A 48 14.39 7.25 7.30
CA LEU A 48 13.99 6.59 8.54
C LEU A 48 12.47 6.38 8.58
N SER A 49 11.71 7.37 8.10
CA SER A 49 10.24 7.28 7.96
C SER A 49 9.86 6.15 7.01
N LEU A 50 10.55 6.03 5.87
CA LEU A 50 10.29 4.98 4.89
C LEU A 50 10.57 3.58 5.48
N ALA A 51 11.71 3.40 6.13
CA ALA A 51 12.07 2.13 6.76
C ALA A 51 11.10 1.76 7.90
N THR A 52 10.77 2.74 8.77
CA THR A 52 9.81 2.55 9.86
C THR A 52 8.41 2.26 9.32
N ASN A 53 8.03 2.92 8.22
CA ASN A 53 6.77 2.66 7.54
C ASN A 53 6.69 1.22 7.04
N LYS A 54 7.77 0.68 6.46
CA LYS A 54 7.79 -0.73 6.03
C LYS A 54 7.61 -1.68 7.20
N LEU A 55 8.27 -1.40 8.33
CA LEU A 55 8.13 -2.22 9.54
C LEU A 55 6.66 -2.32 9.98
N GLN A 56 5.98 -1.18 10.14
CA GLN A 56 4.58 -1.20 10.60
C GLN A 56 3.62 -1.75 9.54
N SER A 57 3.89 -1.52 8.25
CA SER A 57 3.04 -2.01 7.14
C SER A 57 3.05 -3.54 7.02
N VAL A 58 4.15 -4.20 7.37
CA VAL A 58 4.23 -5.66 7.39
C VAL A 58 3.16 -6.23 8.34
N PHE A 59 2.99 -5.64 9.52
CA PHE A 59 1.98 -6.11 10.50
C PHE A 59 0.55 -5.99 9.94
N GLY A 60 0.22 -4.86 9.32
CA GLY A 60 -1.11 -4.64 8.74
C GLY A 60 -1.39 -5.55 7.55
N SER A 61 -0.47 -5.61 6.60
CA SER A 61 -0.64 -6.43 5.40
C SER A 61 -0.64 -7.93 5.73
N PHE A 62 0.15 -8.36 6.71
CA PHE A 62 0.12 -9.75 7.21
C PHE A 62 -1.26 -10.08 7.80
N THR A 63 -1.77 -9.21 8.68
CA THR A 63 -3.08 -9.40 9.32
C THR A 63 -4.21 -9.49 8.28
N ALA A 64 -4.20 -8.59 7.31
CA ALA A 64 -5.18 -8.62 6.22
C ALA A 64 -5.03 -9.90 5.38
N THR A 65 -3.80 -10.31 5.07
CA THR A 65 -3.52 -11.54 4.33
C THR A 65 -4.08 -12.77 5.05
N LEU A 66 -3.82 -12.89 6.36
CA LEU A 66 -4.36 -14.00 7.15
C LEU A 66 -5.89 -14.00 7.15
N THR A 67 -6.50 -12.83 7.31
CA THR A 67 -7.97 -12.70 7.33
C THR A 67 -8.58 -13.11 6.00
N TYR A 68 -7.93 -12.77 4.89
CA TYR A 68 -8.40 -13.05 3.53
C TYR A 68 -7.99 -14.42 3.00
N PHE A 69 -7.09 -15.13 3.67
CA PHE A 69 -6.40 -16.32 3.13
C PHE A 69 -7.38 -17.33 2.53
N LYS A 70 -8.44 -17.66 3.27
CA LYS A 70 -9.47 -18.63 2.82
C LYS A 70 -10.33 -18.11 1.67
N SER A 71 -10.35 -16.80 1.44
CA SER A 71 -11.15 -16.15 0.40
C SER A 71 -10.32 -15.75 -0.81
N THR A 72 -9.00 -15.95 -0.76
CA THR A 72 -8.09 -15.66 -1.87
C THR A 72 -8.28 -16.71 -2.96
N THR A 73 -8.55 -16.24 -4.18
CA THR A 73 -8.85 -17.10 -5.33
C THR A 73 -7.97 -16.82 -6.54
N LEU A 74 -6.89 -16.03 -6.38
CA LEU A 74 -6.00 -15.65 -7.49
C LEU A 74 -5.21 -16.88 -7.96
N PRO A 75 -5.38 -17.31 -9.23
CA PRO A 75 -4.69 -18.49 -9.72
C PRO A 75 -3.18 -18.28 -9.81
N HIS A 76 -2.42 -19.37 -9.71
CA HIS A 76 -0.95 -19.36 -9.82
C HIS A 76 -0.29 -18.33 -8.87
N LEU A 77 -0.81 -18.21 -7.66
CA LEU A 77 -0.39 -17.20 -6.67
C LEU A 77 1.12 -17.24 -6.40
N ALA A 78 1.74 -18.44 -6.43
CA ALA A 78 3.19 -18.57 -6.24
C ALA A 78 4.01 -17.76 -7.27
N TRP A 79 3.53 -17.67 -8.52
CA TRP A 79 4.16 -16.82 -9.54
C TRP A 79 4.02 -15.33 -9.16
N GLY A 80 2.85 -14.94 -8.65
CA GLY A 80 2.61 -13.57 -8.18
C GLY A 80 3.55 -13.22 -7.03
N VAL A 81 3.64 -14.09 -6.05
CA VAL A 81 4.55 -13.91 -4.89
C VAL A 81 6.00 -13.80 -5.38
N PHE A 82 6.45 -14.72 -6.25
CA PHE A 82 7.82 -14.73 -6.75
C PHE A 82 8.18 -13.42 -7.49
N PHE A 83 7.36 -12.99 -8.46
CA PHE A 83 7.67 -11.79 -9.23
C PHE A 83 7.52 -10.51 -8.40
N THR A 84 6.58 -10.49 -7.46
CA THR A 84 6.43 -9.36 -6.52
C THR A 84 7.64 -9.26 -5.60
N ALA A 85 8.13 -10.39 -5.08
CA ALA A 85 9.33 -10.43 -4.24
C ALA A 85 10.55 -9.93 -5.01
N LEU A 86 10.71 -10.40 -6.25
CA LEU A 86 11.83 -9.99 -7.12
C LEU A 86 11.76 -8.48 -7.42
N GLY A 87 10.58 -7.99 -7.82
CA GLY A 87 10.37 -6.57 -8.05
C GLY A 87 10.68 -5.73 -6.81
N ALA A 88 10.15 -6.16 -5.66
CA ALA A 88 10.35 -5.44 -4.38
C ALA A 88 11.83 -5.40 -3.99
N ALA A 89 12.55 -6.50 -4.18
CA ALA A 89 13.99 -6.54 -3.91
C ALA A 89 14.75 -5.53 -4.77
N ILE A 90 14.48 -5.53 -6.08
CA ILE A 90 15.11 -4.58 -7.01
C ILE A 90 14.75 -3.14 -6.63
N GLY A 91 13.46 -2.88 -6.35
CA GLY A 91 12.98 -1.54 -5.99
C GLY A 91 13.62 -1.01 -4.71
N SER A 92 13.70 -1.85 -3.67
CA SER A 92 14.30 -1.46 -2.38
C SER A 92 15.80 -1.13 -2.52
N TYR A 93 16.49 -1.85 -3.41
CA TYR A 93 17.88 -1.54 -3.72
C TYR A 93 18.03 -0.23 -4.51
N SER A 94 17.05 0.08 -5.35
CA SER A 94 17.10 1.22 -6.28
C SER A 94 16.77 2.56 -5.63
N VAL A 95 16.19 2.55 -4.42
CA VAL A 95 15.71 3.78 -3.76
C VAL A 95 16.81 4.83 -3.57
N LEU A 96 18.06 4.38 -3.42
CA LEU A 96 19.20 5.25 -3.18
C LEU A 96 19.58 6.14 -4.39
N PHE A 97 19.03 5.86 -5.57
CA PHE A 97 19.49 6.48 -6.82
C PHE A 97 18.52 7.52 -7.38
N VAL A 98 17.39 7.80 -6.69
CA VAL A 98 16.35 8.69 -7.23
C VAL A 98 16.01 9.80 -6.24
N LYS A 99 15.81 11.00 -6.78
CA LYS A 99 15.45 12.18 -6.00
C LYS A 99 13.97 12.15 -5.62
N ASP A 100 13.67 12.58 -4.40
CA ASP A 100 12.32 12.60 -3.83
C ASP A 100 11.30 13.35 -4.71
N GLU A 101 11.73 14.45 -5.35
CA GLU A 101 10.85 15.28 -6.19
C GLU A 101 10.30 14.52 -7.40
N GLN A 102 11.16 13.75 -8.08
CA GLN A 102 10.75 12.93 -9.23
C GLN A 102 9.74 11.87 -8.82
N LEU A 103 9.97 11.29 -7.64
CA LEU A 103 9.08 10.27 -7.08
C LEU A 103 7.68 10.84 -6.76
N LYS A 104 7.63 12.02 -6.14
CA LYS A 104 6.35 12.69 -5.85
C LYS A 104 5.55 12.93 -7.12
N LEU A 105 6.21 13.40 -8.19
CA LEU A 105 5.54 13.67 -9.46
C LEU A 105 4.99 12.39 -10.09
N ILE A 106 5.78 11.31 -10.11
CA ILE A 106 5.34 10.00 -10.63
C ILE A 106 4.11 9.50 -9.87
N ILE A 107 4.15 9.56 -8.54
CA ILE A 107 3.02 9.16 -7.69
C ILE A 107 1.77 9.98 -8.05
N LEU A 108 1.92 11.29 -8.13
CA LEU A 108 0.80 12.19 -8.43
C LEU A 108 0.15 11.84 -9.77
N ILE A 109 0.96 11.63 -10.81
CA ILE A 109 0.47 11.26 -12.14
C ILE A 109 -0.30 9.95 -12.08
N PHE A 110 0.30 8.88 -11.52
CA PHE A 110 -0.33 7.56 -11.47
C PHE A 110 -1.62 7.56 -10.64
N LEU A 111 -1.61 8.22 -9.50
CA LEU A 111 -2.82 8.32 -8.66
C LEU A 111 -3.92 9.11 -9.36
N THR A 112 -3.55 10.22 -10.02
CA THR A 112 -4.53 11.04 -10.74
C THR A 112 -5.16 10.25 -11.90
N LEU A 113 -4.36 9.57 -12.72
CA LEU A 113 -4.88 8.74 -13.81
C LEU A 113 -5.79 7.63 -13.30
N THR A 114 -5.37 6.97 -12.22
CA THR A 114 -6.16 5.89 -11.58
C THR A 114 -7.49 6.43 -11.04
N PHE A 115 -7.45 7.59 -10.38
CA PHE A 115 -8.64 8.24 -9.84
C PHE A 115 -9.60 8.64 -10.95
N LEU A 116 -9.11 9.37 -11.96
CA LEU A 116 -9.94 9.84 -13.08
C LEU A 116 -10.59 8.66 -13.81
N TYR A 117 -9.81 7.63 -14.12
CA TYR A 117 -10.35 6.45 -14.80
C TYR A 117 -11.45 5.79 -13.96
N THR A 118 -11.22 5.63 -12.65
CA THR A 118 -12.18 4.99 -11.75
C THR A 118 -13.44 5.83 -11.56
N ALA A 119 -13.28 7.16 -11.45
CA ALA A 119 -14.40 8.09 -11.28
C ALA A 119 -15.28 8.18 -12.53
N LEU A 120 -14.64 8.22 -13.71
CA LEU A 120 -15.34 8.33 -14.99
C LEU A 120 -16.02 7.03 -15.43
N ARG A 121 -15.75 5.91 -14.74
CA ARG A 121 -16.33 4.60 -15.04
C ARG A 121 -17.18 4.15 -13.86
N PRO A 122 -18.44 4.59 -13.74
CA PRO A 122 -19.27 4.31 -12.56
C PRO A 122 -19.49 2.82 -12.31
N ASN A 123 -19.40 1.99 -13.34
CA ASN A 123 -19.58 0.54 -13.22
C ASN A 123 -18.25 -0.23 -13.01
N LEU A 124 -17.09 0.45 -13.02
CA LEU A 124 -15.79 -0.20 -12.85
C LEU A 124 -15.72 -0.91 -11.49
N GLY A 125 -15.44 -2.20 -11.51
CA GLY A 125 -15.29 -3.00 -10.30
C GLY A 125 -16.57 -3.25 -9.53
N LYS A 126 -17.74 -2.82 -10.06
CA LYS A 126 -19.05 -3.09 -9.46
C LYS A 126 -19.41 -4.57 -9.57
N HIS A 127 -19.17 -5.11 -10.77
CA HIS A 127 -19.36 -6.53 -11.11
C HIS A 127 -18.08 -7.05 -11.74
N GLU A 128 -17.96 -8.37 -11.80
CA GLU A 128 -16.87 -8.99 -12.54
C GLU A 128 -17.10 -8.80 -14.05
N SER A 129 -16.03 -8.69 -14.80
CA SER A 129 -16.05 -8.54 -16.25
C SER A 129 -15.03 -9.51 -16.89
N GLU A 130 -15.06 -9.60 -18.20
CA GLU A 130 -14.10 -10.44 -18.91
C GLU A 130 -12.67 -9.94 -18.70
N PRO A 131 -11.72 -10.83 -18.41
CA PRO A 131 -10.33 -10.42 -18.24
C PRO A 131 -9.73 -9.96 -19.56
N LYS A 132 -9.01 -8.84 -19.52
CA LYS A 132 -8.23 -8.34 -20.67
C LYS A 132 -6.94 -9.15 -20.83
N ILE A 133 -6.37 -9.59 -19.72
CA ILE A 133 -5.21 -10.49 -19.73
C ILE A 133 -5.71 -11.88 -19.37
N LYS A 134 -5.78 -12.76 -20.37
CA LYS A 134 -6.23 -14.15 -20.19
C LYS A 134 -5.15 -15.02 -19.55
N ASN A 135 -3.88 -14.74 -19.85
CA ASN A 135 -2.76 -15.50 -19.29
C ASN A 135 -2.34 -14.89 -17.95
N ILE A 136 -2.80 -15.49 -16.87
CA ILE A 136 -2.56 -15.01 -15.50
C ILE A 136 -1.05 -14.96 -15.15
N LYS A 137 -0.21 -15.79 -15.77
CA LYS A 137 1.24 -15.77 -15.52
C LYS A 137 1.86 -14.50 -16.09
N ILE A 138 1.34 -14.00 -17.24
CA ILE A 138 1.77 -12.71 -17.80
C ILE A 138 1.36 -11.56 -16.86
N PHE A 139 0.14 -11.62 -16.31
CA PHE A 139 -0.30 -10.64 -15.30
C PHE A 139 0.66 -10.63 -14.11
N HIS A 140 1.00 -11.82 -13.57
CA HIS A 140 1.91 -11.93 -12.44
C HIS A 140 3.32 -11.41 -12.76
N LEU A 141 3.81 -11.71 -13.96
CA LEU A 141 5.12 -11.24 -14.41
C LEU A 141 5.16 -9.70 -14.47
N ILE A 142 4.22 -9.10 -15.20
CA ILE A 142 4.23 -7.66 -15.44
C ILE A 142 3.89 -6.92 -14.14
N CYS A 143 2.72 -7.22 -13.55
CA CYS A 143 2.26 -6.49 -12.36
C CYS A 143 3.11 -6.84 -11.13
N GLY A 144 3.56 -8.08 -11.01
CA GLY A 144 4.44 -8.48 -9.91
C GLY A 144 5.74 -7.69 -9.93
N LEU A 145 6.43 -7.67 -11.07
CA LEU A 145 7.69 -6.92 -11.19
C LEU A 145 7.48 -5.41 -11.02
N THR A 146 6.49 -4.83 -11.71
CA THR A 146 6.32 -3.36 -11.71
C THR A 146 5.77 -2.84 -10.38
N LEU A 147 4.71 -3.46 -9.84
CA LEU A 147 4.11 -3.01 -8.58
C LEU A 147 4.95 -3.44 -7.38
N GLY A 148 5.62 -4.61 -7.48
CA GLY A 148 6.62 -5.02 -6.49
C GLY A 148 7.76 -4.03 -6.44
N PHE A 149 8.34 -3.67 -7.59
CA PHE A 149 9.40 -2.66 -7.70
C PHE A 149 8.94 -1.34 -7.07
N TYR A 150 7.76 -0.86 -7.47
CA TYR A 150 7.21 0.40 -6.92
C TYR A 150 7.08 0.33 -5.40
N ASP A 151 6.58 -0.80 -4.87
CA ASP A 151 6.40 -0.95 -3.42
C ASP A 151 7.76 -1.00 -2.68
N GLY A 152 8.72 -1.71 -3.24
CA GLY A 152 10.07 -1.76 -2.66
C GLY A 152 10.76 -0.40 -2.69
N PHE A 153 10.55 0.33 -3.78
CA PHE A 153 11.17 1.62 -4.04
C PHE A 153 10.55 2.74 -3.18
N LEU A 154 9.22 2.80 -3.13
CA LEU A 154 8.48 3.87 -2.45
C LEU A 154 7.40 3.33 -1.52
N GLY A 155 6.43 2.62 -2.09
CA GLY A 155 5.41 1.90 -1.36
C GLY A 155 4.05 2.58 -1.22
N PRO A 156 3.94 3.87 -0.87
CA PRO A 156 2.63 4.44 -0.61
C PRO A 156 1.69 4.30 -1.81
N GLY A 157 0.48 3.75 -1.58
CA GLY A 157 -0.51 3.57 -2.63
C GLY A 157 -0.45 2.24 -3.38
N THR A 158 0.57 1.40 -3.17
CA THR A 158 0.74 0.13 -3.90
C THR A 158 -0.50 -0.76 -3.81
N GLY A 159 -1.10 -0.85 -2.64
CA GLY A 159 -2.32 -1.65 -2.47
C GLY A 159 -3.45 -1.18 -3.38
N SER A 160 -3.60 0.14 -3.54
CA SER A 160 -4.60 0.71 -4.46
C SER A 160 -4.27 0.39 -5.92
N PHE A 161 -2.99 0.46 -6.29
CA PHE A 161 -2.55 0.10 -7.65
C PHE A 161 -2.79 -1.39 -7.94
N TRP A 162 -2.56 -2.28 -6.96
CA TRP A 162 -2.86 -3.69 -7.09
C TRP A 162 -4.36 -3.94 -7.32
N ILE A 163 -5.21 -3.28 -6.53
CA ILE A 163 -6.67 -3.38 -6.68
C ILE A 163 -7.07 -2.91 -8.09
N PHE A 164 -6.55 -1.75 -8.50
CA PHE A 164 -6.82 -1.18 -9.82
C PHE A 164 -6.38 -2.15 -10.94
N ALA A 165 -5.17 -2.71 -10.85
CA ALA A 165 -4.66 -3.67 -11.85
C ALA A 165 -5.56 -4.91 -11.94
N CYS A 166 -6.00 -5.47 -10.80
CA CYS A 166 -6.90 -6.63 -10.80
C CYS A 166 -8.26 -6.30 -11.42
N VAL A 167 -8.81 -5.12 -11.09
CA VAL A 167 -10.11 -4.70 -11.67
C VAL A 167 -9.98 -4.47 -13.17
N MET A 168 -8.92 -3.77 -13.60
CA MET A 168 -8.74 -3.36 -14.99
C MET A 168 -8.31 -4.51 -15.91
N LEU A 169 -7.42 -5.37 -15.43
CA LEU A 169 -6.74 -6.36 -16.27
C LEU A 169 -7.33 -7.76 -16.11
N LEU A 170 -7.77 -8.12 -14.89
CA LEU A 170 -8.37 -9.43 -14.61
C LEU A 170 -9.90 -9.40 -14.55
N GLY A 171 -10.51 -8.21 -14.63
CA GLY A 171 -11.97 -8.07 -14.60
C GLY A 171 -12.60 -8.32 -13.23
N PHE A 172 -11.82 -8.29 -12.14
CA PHE A 172 -12.35 -8.54 -10.79
C PHE A 172 -13.26 -7.38 -10.35
N ASN A 173 -14.26 -7.69 -9.54
CA ASN A 173 -14.95 -6.62 -8.80
C ASN A 173 -14.03 -6.11 -7.68
N MET A 174 -14.35 -4.93 -7.12
CA MET A 174 -13.50 -4.27 -6.12
C MET A 174 -13.25 -5.14 -4.88
N ARG A 175 -14.29 -5.87 -4.41
CA ARG A 175 -14.16 -6.73 -3.24
C ARG A 175 -13.19 -7.88 -3.51
N LYS A 176 -13.34 -8.56 -4.64
CA LYS A 176 -12.47 -9.67 -5.06
C LYS A 176 -11.03 -9.18 -5.23
N ALA A 177 -10.86 -8.01 -5.85
CA ALA A 177 -9.55 -7.39 -6.02
C ALA A 177 -8.88 -7.09 -4.67
N SER A 178 -9.62 -6.45 -3.75
CA SER A 178 -9.11 -6.14 -2.41
C SER A 178 -8.62 -7.40 -1.69
N ILE A 179 -9.43 -8.46 -1.70
CA ILE A 179 -9.10 -9.74 -1.03
C ILE A 179 -7.83 -10.36 -1.64
N ASN A 180 -7.75 -10.41 -2.97
CA ASN A 180 -6.71 -11.18 -3.66
C ASN A 180 -5.35 -10.48 -3.70
N THR A 181 -5.30 -9.17 -3.49
CA THR A 181 -4.05 -8.40 -3.63
C THR A 181 -3.23 -8.33 -2.34
N LYS A 182 -3.83 -8.63 -1.18
CA LYS A 182 -3.14 -8.40 0.10
C LYS A 182 -1.91 -9.29 0.29
N ILE A 183 -1.95 -10.53 -0.18
CA ILE A 183 -0.78 -11.41 -0.10
C ILE A 183 0.39 -10.87 -0.95
N LEU A 184 0.10 -10.27 -2.10
CA LEU A 184 1.13 -9.66 -2.94
C LEU A 184 1.71 -8.41 -2.27
N ASN A 185 0.84 -7.58 -1.69
CA ASN A 185 1.24 -6.40 -0.94
C ASN A 185 2.05 -6.77 0.33
N PHE A 186 1.67 -7.83 1.03
CA PHE A 186 2.47 -8.36 2.15
C PHE A 186 3.84 -8.83 1.67
N THR A 187 3.88 -9.55 0.55
CA THR A 187 5.13 -10.04 -0.05
C THR A 187 6.10 -8.88 -0.30
N SER A 188 5.65 -7.83 -0.98
CA SER A 188 6.52 -6.69 -1.26
C SER A 188 6.97 -5.97 0.01
N ASN A 189 6.08 -5.82 0.99
CA ASN A 189 6.42 -5.15 2.25
C ASN A 189 7.46 -5.94 3.07
N ILE A 190 7.32 -7.27 3.17
CA ILE A 190 8.28 -8.09 3.95
C ILE A 190 9.65 -8.15 3.27
N ILE A 191 9.69 -8.21 1.93
CA ILE A 191 10.95 -8.20 1.18
C ILE A 191 11.63 -6.82 1.31
N ALA A 192 10.87 -5.74 1.15
CA ALA A 192 11.40 -4.38 1.31
C ALA A 192 11.93 -4.17 2.73
N LEU A 193 11.18 -4.62 3.74
CA LEU A 193 11.62 -4.54 5.15
C LEU A 193 12.94 -5.29 5.34
N ALA A 194 13.05 -6.51 4.80
CA ALA A 194 14.28 -7.32 4.94
C ALA A 194 15.50 -6.58 4.37
N ILE A 195 15.34 -5.91 3.21
CA ILE A 195 16.42 -5.14 2.59
C ILE A 195 16.72 -3.87 3.40
N PHE A 196 15.68 -3.16 3.84
CA PHE A 196 15.85 -1.92 4.64
C PHE A 196 16.50 -2.19 6.00
N LEU A 197 16.22 -3.34 6.62
CA LEU A 197 16.87 -3.77 7.87
C LEU A 197 18.39 -3.89 7.70
N TRP A 198 18.84 -4.22 6.49
CA TRP A 198 20.25 -4.32 6.19
C TRP A 198 20.88 -2.97 5.83
N GLN A 199 20.09 -2.05 5.26
CA GLN A 199 20.61 -0.77 4.72
C GLN A 199 20.41 0.42 5.67
N TYR A 200 19.38 0.39 6.51
CA TYR A 200 18.96 1.54 7.31
C TYR A 200 18.70 1.16 8.76
N GLU A 201 18.91 2.13 9.64
CA GLU A 201 18.40 2.05 11.01
C GLU A 201 16.88 2.20 10.99
N LEU A 202 16.21 1.59 11.95
CA LEU A 202 14.77 1.67 12.12
C LEU A 202 14.43 2.26 13.48
N LEU A 203 13.33 2.99 13.56
CA LEU A 203 12.77 3.42 14.82
C LEU A 203 11.89 2.30 15.39
N TRP A 204 12.52 1.32 16.03
CA TRP A 204 11.87 0.09 16.48
C TRP A 204 10.66 0.37 17.37
N ALA A 205 10.81 1.27 18.39
CA ALA A 205 9.72 1.58 19.32
C ALA A 205 8.50 2.16 18.58
N VAL A 206 8.75 3.10 17.66
CA VAL A 206 7.69 3.73 16.84
C VAL A 206 7.06 2.69 15.90
N GLY A 207 7.90 1.95 15.16
CA GLY A 207 7.43 0.98 14.17
C GLY A 207 6.63 -0.16 14.78
N LEU A 208 7.03 -0.67 15.95
CA LEU A 208 6.30 -1.73 16.64
C LEU A 208 4.98 -1.22 17.23
N LEU A 209 4.98 -0.03 17.82
CA LEU A 209 3.75 0.58 18.35
C LEU A 209 2.75 0.81 17.21
N MET A 210 3.21 1.41 16.11
CA MET A 210 2.39 1.58 14.91
C MET A 210 1.94 0.23 14.35
N GLY A 211 2.80 -0.79 14.43
CA GLY A 211 2.49 -2.16 14.03
C GLY A 211 1.28 -2.72 14.78
N VAL A 212 1.20 -2.48 16.09
CA VAL A 212 0.02 -2.87 16.88
C VAL A 212 -1.24 -2.17 16.35
N GLY A 213 -1.15 -0.85 16.11
CA GLY A 213 -2.26 -0.10 15.50
C GLY A 213 -2.67 -0.70 14.16
N GLN A 214 -1.69 -1.03 13.31
CA GLN A 214 -1.92 -1.65 12.00
C GLN A 214 -2.65 -2.99 12.11
N VAL A 215 -2.25 -3.84 13.07
CA VAL A 215 -2.92 -5.15 13.30
C VAL A 215 -4.41 -4.92 13.62
N LEU A 216 -4.69 -4.04 14.58
CA LEU A 216 -6.07 -3.76 14.99
C LEU A 216 -6.89 -3.18 13.83
N GLY A 217 -6.34 -2.17 13.15
CA GLY A 217 -7.00 -1.54 12.01
C GLY A 217 -7.23 -2.52 10.87
N ALA A 218 -6.20 -3.25 10.48
CA ALA A 218 -6.28 -4.20 9.36
C ALA A 218 -7.26 -5.34 9.65
N TYR A 219 -7.30 -5.82 10.90
CA TYR A 219 -8.27 -6.85 11.30
C TYR A 219 -9.71 -6.34 11.13
N LEU A 220 -10.00 -5.15 11.64
CA LEU A 220 -11.34 -4.55 11.53
C LEU A 220 -11.73 -4.30 10.08
N GLY A 221 -10.82 -3.69 9.30
CA GLY A 221 -11.10 -3.36 7.89
C GLY A 221 -11.27 -4.60 7.02
N SER A 222 -10.41 -5.62 7.20
CA SER A 222 -10.52 -6.85 6.42
C SER A 222 -11.79 -7.64 6.75
N LYS A 223 -12.20 -7.67 8.02
CA LYS A 223 -13.48 -8.28 8.41
C LYS A 223 -14.66 -7.55 7.76
N LEU A 224 -14.57 -6.21 7.67
CA LEU A 224 -15.61 -5.42 7.02
C LEU A 224 -15.71 -5.76 5.51
N VAL A 225 -14.57 -5.89 4.81
CA VAL A 225 -14.55 -6.25 3.38
C VAL A 225 -15.23 -7.60 3.14
N LEU A 226 -15.00 -8.57 4.01
CA LEU A 226 -15.62 -9.90 3.87
C LEU A 226 -17.15 -9.83 3.99
N LYS A 227 -17.69 -8.82 4.67
CA LYS A 227 -19.13 -8.63 4.91
C LYS A 227 -19.79 -7.60 3.98
N THR A 228 -19.00 -6.83 3.24
CA THR A 228 -19.49 -5.67 2.49
C THR A 228 -19.48 -5.94 0.98
N ASN A 229 -20.09 -5.04 0.22
CA ASN A 229 -20.16 -5.14 -1.24
C ASN A 229 -19.10 -4.24 -1.91
N GLY A 230 -18.89 -4.46 -3.20
CA GLY A 230 -17.90 -3.72 -3.98
C GLY A 230 -18.19 -2.22 -4.11
N LYS A 231 -19.45 -1.80 -3.99
CA LYS A 231 -19.85 -0.38 -4.07
C LYS A 231 -19.21 0.43 -2.91
N PHE A 232 -19.30 -0.10 -1.69
CA PHE A 232 -18.68 0.53 -0.51
C PHE A 232 -17.16 0.66 -0.71
N ILE A 233 -16.52 -0.43 -1.16
CA ILE A 233 -15.07 -0.47 -1.37
C ILE A 233 -14.67 0.56 -2.44
N LYS A 234 -15.43 0.66 -3.55
CA LYS A 234 -15.18 1.64 -4.60
C LYS A 234 -15.30 3.08 -4.07
N THR A 235 -16.35 3.38 -3.30
CA THR A 235 -16.54 4.71 -2.73
C THR A 235 -15.36 5.08 -1.82
N LEU A 236 -14.97 4.17 -0.93
CA LEU A 236 -13.83 4.39 -0.04
C LEU A 236 -12.53 4.57 -0.83
N PHE A 237 -12.33 3.77 -1.90
CA PHE A 237 -11.18 3.90 -2.80
C PHE A 237 -11.10 5.32 -3.38
N LEU A 238 -12.20 5.84 -3.91
CA LEU A 238 -12.23 7.18 -4.51
C LEU A 238 -11.95 8.28 -3.48
N ILE A 239 -12.50 8.15 -2.26
CA ILE A 239 -12.26 9.11 -1.18
C ILE A 239 -10.76 9.13 -0.80
N VAL A 240 -10.19 7.95 -0.55
CA VAL A 240 -8.80 7.83 -0.10
C VAL A 240 -7.83 8.30 -1.20
N VAL A 241 -8.00 7.81 -2.43
CA VAL A 241 -7.11 8.19 -3.55
C VAL A 241 -7.27 9.68 -3.87
N GLY A 242 -8.51 10.21 -3.85
CA GLY A 242 -8.77 11.64 -4.07
C GLY A 242 -8.10 12.52 -3.02
N ALA A 243 -8.25 12.17 -1.75
CA ALA A 243 -7.60 12.89 -0.65
C ALA A 243 -6.06 12.84 -0.78
N THR A 244 -5.53 11.67 -1.20
CA THR A 244 -4.10 11.51 -1.43
C THR A 244 -3.61 12.40 -2.56
N ILE A 245 -4.34 12.48 -3.69
CA ILE A 245 -3.99 13.35 -4.83
C ILE A 245 -3.91 14.80 -4.36
N ILE A 246 -4.92 15.25 -3.62
CA ILE A 246 -4.97 16.63 -3.10
C ILE A 246 -3.73 16.89 -2.21
N LYS A 247 -3.42 15.96 -1.30
CA LYS A 247 -2.27 16.10 -0.41
C LYS A 247 -0.95 16.10 -1.18
N VAL A 248 -0.72 15.14 -2.08
CA VAL A 248 0.54 15.04 -2.84
C VAL A 248 0.71 16.25 -3.76
N ALA A 249 -0.39 16.72 -4.39
CA ALA A 249 -0.35 17.94 -5.21
C ALA A 249 -0.01 19.17 -4.34
N TRP A 250 -0.65 19.31 -3.19
CA TRP A 250 -0.34 20.39 -2.25
C TRP A 250 1.13 20.37 -1.86
N ASP A 251 1.65 19.22 -1.45
CA ASP A 251 3.05 19.07 -1.04
C ASP A 251 4.00 19.41 -2.20
N TYR A 252 3.65 19.01 -3.43
CA TYR A 252 4.47 19.29 -4.62
C TYR A 252 4.51 20.79 -4.95
N PHE A 253 3.34 21.46 -4.94
CA PHE A 253 3.25 22.89 -5.31
C PHE A 253 3.61 23.83 -4.16
N SER A 254 3.59 23.39 -2.95
CA SER A 254 4.00 24.23 -1.79
C SER A 254 5.49 24.09 -1.44
N UNK A 255 5.91 23.09 -1.86
CA UNK A 255 7.20 22.90 -1.64
C UNK A 255 8.08 23.49 -2.58
N ASN A 256 7.65 23.96 -3.66
CA ASN A 256 8.36 24.72 -4.68
C ASN A 256 8.00 26.22 -4.59
#